data_059eb3dd2b5c5e72e23284502c54a5b6
#
_entry.id   059eb3dd2b5c5e72e23284502c54a5b6
#
_cell.length_a   1.000
_cell.length_b   1.000
_cell.length_c   1.000
_cell.angle_alpha   90.00
_cell.angle_beta   90.00
_cell.angle_gamma   90.00
#
_symmetry.space_group_name_H-M   'P 1'
#
loop_
_entity.id
_entity.type
_entity.pdbx_description
1 polymer ?
#
loop_
_entity_poly.entity_id
_entity_poly.type
_entity_poly.pdbx_seq_one_letter_code
_entity_poly.pdbx_strand_id
1 'polypeptide(L)'
;MEMGRILAFFYGLLAYVVFLAAFLYAIGFIAGLVVPKTIDTGAVTPVVNALVIDILLLSLFAVQHSVMARTTFKRWWTQFVPAAIERSTYVLLASLALILLFWQWRPIPAIIWQTTNPVLVMALVGLSFVGWFITAVARPRRCSIHSGCRRESTSHIRGSTD
;
A
#
# COMPACT_ATOMS: atom_id res chain seq x y z
N MET A 1 28.02 -10.49 15.21
CA MET A 1 27.18 -10.60 14.01
C MET A 1 25.75 -11.10 14.29
N GLU A 2 25.53 -11.86 15.34
CA GLU A 2 24.20 -12.40 15.73
C GLU A 2 23.22 -11.30 16.17
N MET A 3 23.68 -10.34 16.98
CA MET A 3 22.82 -9.30 17.58
C MET A 3 22.13 -8.42 16.53
N GLY A 4 22.82 -8.05 15.43
CA GLY A 4 22.22 -7.26 14.35
C GLY A 4 21.11 -8.00 13.58
N ARG A 5 21.23 -9.31 13.43
CA ARG A 5 20.20 -10.15 12.77
C ARG A 5 18.96 -10.28 13.66
N ILE A 6 19.14 -10.41 14.96
CA ILE A 6 18.05 -10.49 15.94
C ILE A 6 17.29 -9.16 15.97
N LEU A 7 17.99 -8.03 16.03
CA LEU A 7 17.38 -6.70 15.98
C LEU A 7 16.60 -6.46 14.69
N ALA A 8 17.15 -6.84 13.53
CA ALA A 8 16.47 -6.75 12.26
C ALA A 8 15.20 -7.61 12.20
N PHE A 9 15.21 -8.79 12.82
CA PHE A 9 14.04 -9.67 12.94
C PHE A 9 12.93 -9.03 13.77
N PHE A 10 13.24 -8.52 14.98
CA PHE A 10 12.26 -7.86 15.82
C PHE A 10 11.70 -6.58 15.18
N TYR A 11 12.56 -5.81 14.52
CA TYR A 11 12.12 -4.64 13.75
C TYR A 11 11.16 -5.03 12.62
N GLY A 12 11.47 -6.10 11.89
CA GLY A 12 10.58 -6.62 10.84
C GLY A 12 9.24 -7.11 11.39
N LEU A 13 9.26 -7.80 12.53
CA LEU A 13 8.06 -8.26 13.21
C LEU A 13 7.18 -7.08 13.65
N LEU A 14 7.79 -6.06 14.27
CA LEU A 14 7.08 -4.84 14.68
C LEU A 14 6.44 -4.14 13.47
N ALA A 15 7.20 -3.94 12.39
CA ALA A 15 6.68 -3.32 11.18
C ALA A 15 5.50 -4.10 10.59
N TYR A 16 5.55 -5.43 10.64
CA TYR A 16 4.46 -6.29 10.17
C TYR A 16 3.21 -6.17 11.06
N VAL A 17 3.37 -6.15 12.38
CA VAL A 17 2.26 -5.98 13.33
C VAL A 17 1.58 -4.62 13.13
N VAL A 18 2.36 -3.54 12.99
CA VAL A 18 1.83 -2.19 12.71
C VAL A 18 1.08 -2.16 11.38
N PHE A 19 1.63 -2.80 10.35
CA PHE A 19 0.98 -2.92 9.05
C PHE A 19 -0.35 -3.67 9.15
N LEU A 20 -0.36 -4.82 9.82
CA LEU A 20 -1.57 -5.63 9.97
C LEU A 20 -2.67 -4.85 10.72
N ALA A 21 -2.29 -4.17 11.80
CA ALA A 21 -3.21 -3.33 12.56
C ALA A 21 -3.77 -2.18 11.70
N ALA A 22 -2.92 -1.45 10.97
CA ALA A 22 -3.33 -0.39 10.07
C ALA A 22 -4.23 -0.91 8.93
N PHE A 23 -3.93 -2.07 8.38
CA PHE A 23 -4.71 -2.70 7.32
C PHE A 23 -6.11 -3.14 7.80
N LEU A 24 -6.20 -3.77 8.96
CA LEU A 24 -7.47 -4.15 9.55
C LEU A 24 -8.30 -2.92 9.95
N TYR A 25 -7.62 -1.89 10.48
CA TYR A 25 -8.27 -0.61 10.76
C TYR A 25 -8.81 0.05 9.50
N ALA A 26 -8.09 -0.02 8.36
CA ALA A 26 -8.54 0.49 7.07
C ALA A 26 -9.85 -0.15 6.62
N ILE A 27 -9.97 -1.47 6.78
CA ILE A 27 -11.22 -2.20 6.47
C ILE A 27 -12.35 -1.68 7.34
N GLY A 28 -12.15 -1.60 8.65
CA GLY A 28 -13.16 -1.08 9.59
C GLY A 28 -13.51 0.38 9.35
N PHE A 29 -12.51 1.21 9.00
CA PHE A 29 -12.67 2.63 8.70
C PHE A 29 -13.56 2.87 7.49
N ILE A 30 -13.36 2.12 6.40
CA ILE A 30 -14.15 2.24 5.16
C ILE A 30 -15.52 1.57 5.30
N ALA A 31 -15.58 0.41 5.97
CA ALA A 31 -16.82 -0.33 6.15
C ALA A 31 -17.73 0.24 7.27
N GLY A 32 -17.24 1.19 8.06
CA GLY A 32 -17.98 1.73 9.20
C GLY A 32 -18.17 0.73 10.34
N LEU A 33 -17.27 -0.24 10.51
CA LEU A 33 -17.41 -1.37 11.44
C LEU A 33 -16.30 -1.37 12.50
N VAL A 34 -16.71 -1.61 13.77
CA VAL A 34 -15.83 -1.99 14.90
C VAL A 34 -14.76 -0.94 15.30
N VAL A 35 -14.49 0.08 14.50
CA VAL A 35 -13.46 1.09 14.79
C VAL A 35 -14.07 2.38 15.37
N PRO A 36 -13.37 3.07 16.28
CA PRO A 36 -13.88 4.29 16.93
C PRO A 36 -14.05 5.47 15.98
N LYS A 37 -13.33 5.50 14.87
CA LYS A 37 -13.42 6.52 13.83
C LYS A 37 -13.56 5.87 12.47
N THR A 38 -14.53 6.35 11.69
CA THR A 38 -14.84 5.83 10.35
C THR A 38 -14.72 6.95 9.31
N ILE A 39 -14.91 6.63 8.04
CA ILE A 39 -14.90 7.62 6.95
C ILE A 39 -15.98 8.69 7.14
N ASP A 40 -17.08 8.35 7.81
CA ASP A 40 -18.23 9.23 8.02
C ASP A 40 -18.21 9.93 9.39
N THR A 41 -17.26 9.58 10.28
CA THR A 41 -17.19 10.11 11.64
C THR A 41 -15.93 10.94 11.87
N GLY A 42 -16.09 12.09 12.54
CA GLY A 42 -14.97 12.97 12.89
C GLY A 42 -15.39 14.42 13.09
N ALA A 43 -14.41 15.31 13.20
CA ALA A 43 -14.65 16.74 13.35
C ALA A 43 -15.24 17.33 12.07
N VAL A 44 -16.44 17.87 12.16
CA VAL A 44 -17.09 18.55 11.03
C VAL A 44 -16.39 19.87 10.76
N THR A 45 -15.95 20.06 9.53
CA THR A 45 -15.28 21.27 9.05
C THR A 45 -15.94 21.75 7.75
N PRO A 46 -15.75 23.03 7.33
CA PRO A 46 -16.22 23.48 6.03
C PRO A 46 -15.76 22.52 4.92
N VAL A 47 -16.63 22.20 3.96
CA VAL A 47 -16.41 21.20 2.91
C VAL A 47 -15.10 21.45 2.15
N VAL A 48 -14.80 22.70 1.83
CA VAL A 48 -13.55 23.04 1.12
C VAL A 48 -12.31 22.67 1.95
N ASN A 49 -12.31 22.96 3.26
CA ASN A 49 -11.20 22.63 4.14
C ASN A 49 -11.07 21.12 4.33
N ALA A 50 -12.19 20.40 4.47
CA ALA A 50 -12.20 18.95 4.52
C ALA A 50 -11.56 18.35 3.26
N LEU A 51 -12.01 18.76 2.07
CA LEU A 51 -11.47 18.31 0.79
C LEU A 51 -9.97 18.57 0.65
N VAL A 52 -9.51 19.76 1.02
CA VAL A 52 -8.07 20.10 0.93
C VAL A 52 -7.26 19.20 1.85
N ILE A 53 -7.69 19.02 3.10
CA ILE A 53 -6.98 18.16 4.07
C ILE A 53 -6.96 16.70 3.57
N ASP A 54 -8.09 16.16 3.16
CA ASP A 54 -8.21 14.76 2.75
C ASP A 54 -7.44 14.47 1.45
N ILE A 55 -7.47 15.41 0.48
CA ILE A 55 -6.65 15.29 -0.75
C ILE A 55 -5.16 15.34 -0.42
N LEU A 56 -4.73 16.22 0.49
CA LEU A 56 -3.33 16.28 0.90
C LEU A 56 -2.88 14.98 1.59
N LEU A 57 -3.70 14.41 2.48
CA LEU A 57 -3.42 13.15 3.17
C LEU A 57 -3.36 11.98 2.20
N LEU A 58 -4.32 11.88 1.29
CA LEU A 58 -4.33 10.84 0.24
C LEU A 58 -3.13 10.99 -0.69
N SER A 59 -2.79 12.21 -1.08
CA SER A 59 -1.62 12.50 -1.92
C SER A 59 -0.32 12.13 -1.20
N LEU A 60 -0.19 12.47 0.07
CA LEU A 60 0.96 12.10 0.90
C LEU A 60 1.14 10.58 0.93
N PHE A 61 0.07 9.85 1.23
CA PHE A 61 0.11 8.39 1.24
C PHE A 61 0.44 7.82 -0.15
N ALA A 62 -0.24 8.28 -1.21
CA ALA A 62 -0.06 7.78 -2.56
C ALA A 62 1.37 8.05 -3.10
N VAL A 63 1.89 9.26 -2.88
CA VAL A 63 3.25 9.62 -3.30
C VAL A 63 4.28 8.82 -2.53
N GLN A 64 4.20 8.78 -1.19
CA GLN A 64 5.12 8.03 -0.34
C GLN A 64 5.13 6.55 -0.75
N HIS A 65 3.95 5.93 -0.85
CA HIS A 65 3.80 4.53 -1.23
C HIS A 65 4.36 4.24 -2.63
N SER A 66 4.04 5.08 -3.61
CA SER A 66 4.45 4.89 -5.00
C SER A 66 5.93 5.16 -5.22
N VAL A 67 6.48 6.21 -4.60
CA VAL A 67 7.91 6.58 -4.74
C VAL A 67 8.79 5.51 -4.12
N MET A 68 8.48 5.09 -2.89
CA MET A 68 9.28 4.07 -2.20
C MET A 68 9.19 2.67 -2.83
N ALA A 69 8.14 2.40 -3.61
CA ALA A 69 8.02 1.15 -4.36
C ALA A 69 8.95 1.08 -5.59
N ARG A 70 9.44 2.23 -6.09
CA ARG A 70 10.26 2.29 -7.31
C ARG A 70 11.68 1.77 -7.06
N THR A 71 12.20 1.03 -8.04
CA THR A 71 13.56 0.47 -8.00
C THR A 71 14.66 1.54 -7.90
N THR A 72 14.45 2.69 -8.56
CA THR A 72 15.37 3.83 -8.50
C THR A 72 15.48 4.38 -7.07
N PHE A 73 14.35 4.58 -6.40
CA PHE A 73 14.32 5.02 -5.01
C PHE A 73 15.00 3.99 -4.08
N LYS A 74 14.73 2.71 -4.28
CA LYS A 74 15.35 1.62 -3.50
C LYS A 74 16.87 1.63 -3.59
N ARG A 75 17.44 1.82 -4.79
CA ARG A 75 18.89 1.92 -4.98
C ARG A 75 19.51 3.10 -4.23
N TRP A 76 18.83 4.24 -4.21
CA TRP A 76 19.28 5.41 -3.45
C TRP A 76 19.11 5.17 -1.93
N TRP A 77 17.97 4.64 -1.52
CA TRP A 77 17.64 4.39 -0.12
C TRP A 77 18.56 3.36 0.55
N THR A 78 18.94 2.31 -0.17
CA THR A 78 19.84 1.25 0.34
C THR A 78 21.28 1.71 0.59
N GLN A 79 21.65 2.93 0.19
CA GLN A 79 22.91 3.55 0.58
C GLN A 79 22.92 3.98 2.06
N PHE A 80 21.74 4.28 2.61
CA PHE A 80 21.57 4.75 3.99
C PHE A 80 20.98 3.68 4.91
N VAL A 81 20.12 2.82 4.38
CA VAL A 81 19.40 1.79 5.14
C VAL A 81 19.88 0.41 4.71
N PRO A 82 20.34 -0.43 5.66
CA PRO A 82 20.76 -1.79 5.35
C PRO A 82 19.64 -2.57 4.62
N ALA A 83 20.02 -3.33 3.60
CA ALA A 83 19.09 -4.13 2.78
C ALA A 83 18.22 -5.09 3.61
N ALA A 84 18.71 -5.51 4.79
CA ALA A 84 17.98 -6.40 5.69
C ALA A 84 16.70 -5.78 6.27
N ILE A 85 16.66 -4.44 6.46
CA ILE A 85 15.55 -3.72 7.07
C ILE A 85 14.82 -2.78 6.08
N GLU A 86 15.30 -2.64 4.85
CA GLU A 86 14.75 -1.75 3.83
C GLU A 86 13.24 -1.98 3.63
N ARG A 87 12.86 -3.25 3.46
CA ARG A 87 11.46 -3.62 3.23
C ARG A 87 10.58 -3.33 4.45
N SER A 88 11.08 -3.60 5.65
CA SER A 88 10.35 -3.33 6.89
C SER A 88 10.16 -1.84 7.11
N THR A 89 11.17 -1.03 6.81
CA THR A 89 11.08 0.44 6.88
C THR A 89 10.05 1.00 5.90
N TYR A 90 10.03 0.50 4.66
CA TYR A 90 9.01 0.88 3.68
C TYR A 90 7.59 0.58 4.19
N VAL A 91 7.37 -0.65 4.68
CA VAL A 91 6.06 -1.07 5.21
C VAL A 91 5.65 -0.21 6.41
N LEU A 92 6.59 0.05 7.32
CA LEU A 92 6.33 0.88 8.51
C LEU A 92 5.95 2.31 8.13
N LEU A 93 6.69 2.96 7.23
CA LEU A 93 6.39 4.32 6.78
C LEU A 93 5.04 4.41 6.06
N ALA A 94 4.71 3.43 5.22
CA ALA A 94 3.41 3.36 4.56
C ALA A 94 2.26 3.19 5.58
N SER A 95 2.47 2.35 6.60
CA SER A 95 1.50 2.16 7.67
C SER A 95 1.31 3.42 8.52
N LEU A 96 2.39 4.13 8.84
CA LEU A 96 2.33 5.40 9.58
C LEU A 96 1.60 6.49 8.79
N ALA A 97 1.85 6.60 7.48
CA ALA A 97 1.11 7.52 6.61
C ALA A 97 -0.38 7.19 6.57
N LEU A 98 -0.73 5.91 6.57
CA LEU A 98 -2.12 5.45 6.61
C LEU A 98 -2.77 5.76 7.97
N ILE A 99 -2.08 5.54 9.08
CA ILE A 99 -2.54 5.88 10.43
C ILE A 99 -2.77 7.40 10.55
N LEU A 100 -1.84 8.21 10.03
CA LEU A 100 -1.99 9.66 9.98
C LEU A 100 -3.23 10.08 9.18
N LEU A 101 -3.48 9.41 8.04
CA LEU A 101 -4.66 9.62 7.23
C LEU A 101 -5.94 9.35 8.04
N PHE A 102 -6.05 8.22 8.74
CA PHE A 102 -7.23 7.92 9.56
C PHE A 102 -7.41 8.93 10.70
N TRP A 103 -6.33 9.34 11.33
CA TRP A 103 -6.39 10.27 12.45
C TRP A 103 -6.87 11.66 12.04
N GLN A 104 -6.35 12.19 10.92
CA GLN A 104 -6.64 13.55 10.44
C GLN A 104 -7.82 13.63 9.47
N TRP A 105 -8.40 12.50 9.08
CA TRP A 105 -9.53 12.45 8.15
C TRP A 105 -10.68 13.37 8.58
N ARG A 106 -11.23 14.13 7.63
CA ARG A 106 -12.36 15.06 7.85
C ARG A 106 -13.59 14.58 7.09
N PRO A 107 -14.64 14.10 7.76
CA PRO A 107 -15.84 13.64 7.09
C PRO A 107 -16.54 14.79 6.35
N ILE A 108 -17.05 14.50 5.16
CA ILE A 108 -17.86 15.42 4.39
C ILE A 108 -19.33 15.08 4.66
N PRO A 109 -20.10 15.94 5.36
CA PRO A 109 -21.46 15.60 5.80
C PRO A 109 -22.49 15.57 4.66
N ALA A 110 -22.10 15.93 3.42
CA ALA A 110 -22.99 15.92 2.28
C ALA A 110 -23.19 14.50 1.74
N ILE A 111 -24.43 14.06 1.60
CA ILE A 111 -24.76 12.80 0.92
C ILE A 111 -24.56 13.03 -0.57
N ILE A 112 -23.45 12.50 -1.12
CA ILE A 112 -23.14 12.59 -2.54
C ILE A 112 -23.88 11.50 -3.32
N TRP A 113 -24.05 10.33 -2.70
CA TRP A 113 -24.67 9.17 -3.33
C TRP A 113 -25.27 8.24 -2.27
N GLN A 114 -26.47 7.76 -2.50
CA GLN A 114 -27.15 6.79 -1.64
C GLN A 114 -27.97 5.80 -2.46
N THR A 115 -27.91 4.53 -2.09
CA THR A 115 -28.76 3.50 -2.68
C THR A 115 -29.52 2.73 -1.60
N THR A 116 -30.80 2.49 -1.85
CA THR A 116 -31.67 1.66 -1.01
C THR A 116 -31.93 0.29 -1.63
N ASN A 117 -31.43 0.02 -2.83
CA ASN A 117 -31.61 -1.27 -3.50
C ASN A 117 -30.72 -2.34 -2.84
N PRO A 118 -31.30 -3.35 -2.17
CA PRO A 118 -30.55 -4.36 -1.42
C PRO A 118 -29.62 -5.19 -2.31
N VAL A 119 -29.99 -5.46 -3.56
CA VAL A 119 -29.15 -6.22 -4.49
C VAL A 119 -27.89 -5.43 -4.85
N LEU A 120 -28.04 -4.13 -5.10
CA LEU A 120 -26.89 -3.26 -5.40
C LEU A 120 -25.96 -3.11 -4.19
N VAL A 121 -26.52 -2.96 -3.00
CA VAL A 121 -25.74 -2.91 -1.76
C VAL A 121 -24.93 -4.20 -1.58
N MET A 122 -25.56 -5.37 -1.72
CA MET A 122 -24.86 -6.66 -1.61
C MET A 122 -23.79 -6.84 -2.67
N ALA A 123 -24.04 -6.41 -3.90
CA ALA A 123 -23.05 -6.47 -4.99
C ALA A 123 -21.82 -5.59 -4.70
N LEU A 124 -22.03 -4.35 -4.22
CA LEU A 124 -20.95 -3.43 -3.86
C LEU A 124 -20.13 -3.93 -2.68
N VAL A 125 -20.78 -4.44 -1.65
CA VAL A 125 -20.12 -5.04 -0.48
C VAL A 125 -19.31 -6.27 -0.91
N GLY A 126 -19.88 -7.16 -1.71
CA GLY A 126 -19.18 -8.33 -2.24
C GLY A 126 -17.95 -7.94 -3.07
N LEU A 127 -18.07 -6.95 -3.96
CA LEU A 127 -16.96 -6.44 -4.76
C LEU A 127 -15.85 -5.83 -3.88
N SER A 128 -16.23 -5.13 -2.81
CA SER A 128 -15.29 -4.57 -1.83
C SER A 128 -14.50 -5.69 -1.14
N PHE A 129 -15.16 -6.76 -0.69
CA PHE A 129 -14.47 -7.91 -0.10
C PHE A 129 -13.53 -8.61 -1.08
N VAL A 130 -13.93 -8.75 -2.35
CA VAL A 130 -13.05 -9.28 -3.40
C VAL A 130 -11.82 -8.40 -3.58
N GLY A 131 -11.97 -7.07 -3.60
CA GLY A 131 -10.85 -6.13 -3.67
C GLY A 131 -9.89 -6.26 -2.49
N TRP A 132 -10.39 -6.35 -1.27
CA TRP A 132 -9.58 -6.58 -0.07
C TRP A 132 -8.85 -7.92 -0.11
N PHE A 133 -9.53 -8.98 -0.54
CA PHE A 133 -8.93 -10.30 -0.69
C PHE A 133 -7.80 -10.31 -1.72
N ILE A 134 -8.02 -9.71 -2.89
CA ILE A 134 -6.97 -9.58 -3.93
C ILE A 134 -5.77 -8.82 -3.37
N THR A 135 -5.99 -7.72 -2.65
CA THR A 135 -4.91 -6.92 -2.04
C THR A 135 -4.11 -7.72 -1.02
N ALA A 136 -4.78 -8.55 -0.21
CA ALA A 136 -4.12 -9.39 0.80
C ALA A 136 -3.32 -10.54 0.18
N VAL A 137 -3.79 -11.12 -0.94
CA VAL A 137 -3.19 -12.29 -1.59
C VAL A 137 -2.19 -11.91 -2.70
N ALA A 138 -2.28 -10.70 -3.26
CA ALA A 138 -1.42 -10.24 -4.33
C ALA A 138 0.06 -10.27 -3.93
N ARG A 139 0.75 -11.34 -4.28
CA ARG A 139 2.20 -11.45 -4.15
C ARG A 139 2.86 -10.88 -5.40
N PRO A 140 3.86 -10.00 -5.28
CA PRO A 140 4.65 -9.60 -6.44
C PRO A 140 5.29 -10.85 -7.04
N ARG A 141 4.94 -11.16 -8.29
CA ARG A 141 5.59 -12.25 -9.03
C ARG A 141 7.08 -11.92 -9.10
N ARG A 142 7.91 -12.66 -8.38
CA ARG A 142 9.35 -12.65 -8.60
C ARG A 142 9.56 -13.24 -9.97
N CYS A 143 9.93 -12.41 -10.93
CA CYS A 143 10.51 -12.90 -12.17
C CYS A 143 11.81 -13.61 -11.78
N SER A 144 11.79 -14.95 -11.78
CA SER A 144 12.96 -15.77 -11.52
C SER A 144 13.87 -15.62 -12.74
N ILE A 145 14.96 -14.87 -12.57
CA ILE A 145 16.00 -14.64 -13.59
C ILE A 145 16.74 -15.97 -13.93
N HIS A 146 16.35 -17.09 -13.34
CA HIS A 146 17.05 -18.37 -13.47
C HIS A 146 16.44 -19.37 -14.46
N SER A 147 15.42 -19.02 -15.23
CA SER A 147 14.94 -19.89 -16.30
C SER A 147 14.68 -19.09 -17.58
N GLY A 148 15.71 -19.00 -18.43
CA GLY A 148 15.55 -19.03 -19.87
C GLY A 148 15.07 -17.76 -20.57
N CYS A 149 15.60 -16.57 -20.26
CA CYS A 149 15.66 -15.53 -21.27
C CYS A 149 16.97 -15.71 -22.07
N ARG A 150 17.07 -16.84 -22.76
CA ARG A 150 18.11 -17.05 -23.78
C ARG A 150 17.80 -16.07 -24.92
N ARG A 151 18.64 -15.04 -25.04
CA ARG A 151 18.73 -14.17 -26.23
C ARG A 151 18.88 -15.08 -27.47
N GLU A 152 17.81 -15.26 -28.21
CA GLU A 152 17.89 -15.52 -29.64
C GLU A 152 18.25 -14.22 -30.35
N SER A 153 19.52 -13.88 -30.40
CA SER A 153 20.07 -12.88 -31.30
C SER A 153 21.56 -13.13 -31.39
N THR A 154 21.93 -14.00 -32.30
CA THR A 154 23.18 -13.97 -33.09
C THR A 154 23.36 -15.30 -33.81
N SER A 155 22.57 -15.52 -34.87
CA SER A 155 22.94 -16.55 -35.87
C SER A 155 22.41 -16.20 -37.26
N HIS A 156 22.62 -14.96 -37.72
CA HIS A 156 22.39 -14.63 -39.11
C HIS A 156 23.42 -13.61 -39.62
N ILE A 157 24.70 -13.84 -39.41
CA ILE A 157 25.76 -13.24 -40.20
C ILE A 157 26.98 -14.18 -40.13
N ARG A 158 26.96 -15.22 -40.93
CA ARG A 158 28.17 -15.85 -41.44
C ARG A 158 27.80 -16.84 -42.55
N GLY A 159 28.00 -16.43 -43.79
CA GLY A 159 27.90 -17.32 -44.95
C GLY A 159 27.64 -16.55 -46.22
N SER A 160 28.62 -15.88 -46.74
CA SER A 160 28.85 -15.71 -48.16
C SER A 160 30.15 -14.95 -48.40
N THR A 161 31.21 -15.68 -48.49
CA THR A 161 32.39 -15.35 -49.31
C THR A 161 32.96 -16.69 -49.76
N ASP A 162 32.59 -17.05 -50.95
CA ASP A 162 33.45 -17.67 -51.98
C ASP A 162 32.76 -17.48 -53.31
#